data_f9e8ee7cc6beb3d3aa297d27588e7f35
#
_entry.id   f9e8ee7cc6beb3d3aa297d27588e7f35
#
_cell.length_a   1.000
_cell.length_b   1.000
_cell.length_c   1.000
_cell.angle_alpha   90.00
_cell.angle_beta   90.00
_cell.angle_gamma   90.00
#
_symmetry.space_group_name_H-M   'P 1'
#
loop_
_entity.id
_entity.type
_entity.pdbx_description
1 polymer ?
#
loop_
_entity_poly.entity_id
_entity_poly.type
_entity_poly.pdbx_seq_one_letter_code
_entity_poly.pdbx_strand_id
1 'polypeptide(L)' 'MTDTTLRHLKLLELLPRQPLKKSPQALREDLSQIGFEVSIRTIQRDLKTLSSILPLISDERDKPYGWSWHKNAQG' A
#
# COMPACT_ATOMS: atom_id res chain seq x y z
N MET A 1 5.68 -17.25 -5.76
CA MET A 1 5.01 -17.59 -4.60
C MET A 1 5.38 -16.79 -3.44
N THR A 2 6.57 -17.01 -2.93
CA THR A 2 7.02 -16.26 -1.77
C THR A 2 7.09 -14.76 -2.06
N ASP A 3 7.40 -14.40 -3.31
CA ASP A 3 7.55 -12.99 -3.64
C ASP A 3 6.27 -12.20 -3.45
N THR A 4 5.12 -12.80 -3.79
CA THR A 4 3.85 -12.10 -3.64
C THR A 4 3.55 -11.88 -2.17
N THR A 5 3.75 -12.89 -1.33
CA THR A 5 3.51 -12.75 0.10
C THR A 5 4.44 -11.71 0.71
N LEU A 6 5.73 -11.78 0.37
CA LEU A 6 6.69 -10.81 0.89
C LEU A 6 6.34 -9.40 0.44
N ARG A 7 5.92 -9.25 -0.82
CA ARG A 7 5.53 -7.93 -1.32
C ARG A 7 4.34 -7.39 -0.55
N HIS A 8 3.34 -8.23 -0.28
CA HIS A 8 2.18 -7.79 0.49
C HIS A 8 2.58 -7.36 1.89
N LEU A 9 3.45 -8.11 2.54
CA LEU A 9 3.92 -7.75 3.87
C LEU A 9 4.67 -6.42 3.85
N LYS A 10 5.50 -6.21 2.84
CA LYS A 10 6.25 -4.96 2.73
C LYS A 10 5.32 -3.79 2.45
N LEU A 11 4.31 -3.99 1.60
CA LEU A 11 3.33 -2.94 1.36
C LEU A 11 2.65 -2.53 2.67
N LEU A 12 2.26 -3.50 3.47
CA LEU A 12 1.59 -3.20 4.74
C LEU A 12 2.50 -2.44 5.69
N GLU A 13 3.80 -2.76 5.69
CA GLU A 13 4.76 -2.05 6.52
C GLU A 13 4.98 -0.62 6.05
N LEU A 14 4.92 -0.41 4.74
CA LEU A 14 5.19 0.91 4.16
C LEU A 14 4.01 1.86 4.29
N LEU A 15 2.81 1.33 4.44
CA LEU A 15 1.63 2.17 4.51
C LEU A 15 1.57 2.93 5.83
N PRO A 16 1.34 4.25 5.76
CA PRO A 16 1.17 5.02 6.99
C PRO A 16 -0.25 4.88 7.53
N ARG A 17 -0.47 5.44 8.70
CA ARG A 17 -1.80 5.48 9.31
C ARG A 17 -2.44 6.83 9.00
N GLN A 18 -3.77 6.86 8.83
CA GLN A 18 -4.47 8.12 8.65
C GLN A 18 -4.06 9.13 9.71
N PRO A 19 -3.97 10.40 9.38
CA PRO A 19 -4.36 11.04 8.12
C PRO A 19 -3.29 11.01 7.04
N LEU A 20 -2.14 10.41 7.32
CA LEU A 20 -1.09 10.29 6.32
C LEU A 20 -1.48 9.28 5.26
N LYS A 21 -0.91 9.41 4.08
CA LYS A 21 -1.18 8.49 2.99
C LYS A 21 0.01 8.42 2.07
N LYS A 22 0.10 7.33 1.31
CA LYS A 22 1.13 7.17 0.28
C LYS A 22 0.47 6.78 -1.02
N SER A 23 0.91 7.39 -2.11
CA SER A 23 0.42 7.06 -3.43
C SER A 23 1.01 5.74 -3.90
N PRO A 24 0.36 5.05 -4.85
CA PRO A 24 0.96 3.84 -5.44
C PRO A 24 2.32 4.11 -6.05
N GLN A 25 2.54 5.32 -6.59
CA GLN A 25 3.85 5.66 -7.15
C GLN A 25 4.92 5.71 -6.08
N ALA A 26 4.62 6.32 -4.94
CA ALA A 26 5.57 6.37 -3.84
C ALA A 26 5.85 4.96 -3.31
N LEU A 27 4.82 4.13 -3.23
CA LEU A 27 5.00 2.75 -2.79
C LEU A 27 5.86 1.96 -3.77
N ARG A 28 5.67 2.21 -5.08
CA ARG A 28 6.50 1.54 -6.08
C ARG A 28 7.97 1.89 -5.89
N GLU A 29 8.25 3.16 -5.64
CA GLU A 29 9.63 3.58 -5.43
C GLU A 29 10.22 2.95 -4.18
N ASP A 30 9.43 2.92 -3.10
CA ASP A 30 9.91 2.30 -1.87
C ASP A 30 10.21 0.82 -2.07
N LEU A 31 9.32 0.12 -2.79
CA LEU A 31 9.52 -1.30 -3.05
C LEU A 31 10.74 -1.53 -3.94
N SER A 32 10.93 -0.65 -4.92
CA SER A 32 12.08 -0.78 -5.81
C SER A 32 13.38 -0.71 -5.04
N GLN A 33 13.44 0.15 -4.03
CA GLN A 33 14.66 0.32 -3.24
C GLN A 33 15.02 -0.92 -2.42
N ILE A 34 14.04 -1.76 -2.16
CA ILE A 34 14.29 -3.00 -1.40
C ILE A 34 14.22 -4.23 -2.29
N GLY A 35 14.25 -4.04 -3.61
CA GLY A 35 14.41 -5.15 -4.53
C GLY A 35 13.13 -5.67 -5.17
N PHE A 36 12.00 -5.01 -4.94
CA PHE A 36 10.73 -5.44 -5.54
C PHE A 36 10.40 -4.55 -6.73
N GLU A 37 10.63 -5.06 -7.93
CA GLU A 37 10.34 -4.34 -9.16
C GLU A 37 8.95 -4.71 -9.64
N VAL A 38 7.98 -3.85 -9.37
CA VAL A 38 6.60 -4.10 -9.75
C VAL A 38 5.99 -2.85 -10.36
N SER A 39 4.94 -3.03 -11.15
CA SER A 39 4.26 -1.91 -11.77
C SER A 39 3.27 -1.28 -10.80
N ILE A 40 2.89 -0.03 -11.09
CA ILE A 40 1.87 0.65 -10.30
C ILE A 40 0.56 -0.14 -10.33
N ARG A 41 0.24 -0.71 -11.48
CA ARG A 41 -0.99 -1.48 -11.62
C ARG A 41 -1.01 -2.68 -10.67
N THR A 42 0.14 -3.35 -10.53
CA THR A 42 0.24 -4.48 -9.61
C THR A 42 0.04 -4.01 -8.17
N ILE A 43 0.64 -2.88 -7.82
CA ILE A 43 0.50 -2.33 -6.48
C ILE A 43 -0.96 -1.98 -6.19
N GLN A 44 -1.64 -1.35 -7.14
CA GLN A 44 -3.04 -1.00 -6.96
C GLN A 44 -3.90 -2.24 -6.78
N ARG A 45 -3.62 -3.30 -7.54
CA ARG A 45 -4.35 -4.55 -7.39
C ARG A 45 -4.09 -5.17 -6.02
N ASP A 46 -2.83 -5.17 -5.59
CA ASP A 46 -2.49 -5.73 -4.28
C ASP A 46 -3.19 -4.96 -3.18
N LEU A 47 -3.21 -3.64 -3.26
CA LEU A 47 -3.85 -2.82 -2.23
C LEU A 47 -5.35 -3.10 -2.17
N LYS A 48 -6.00 -3.26 -3.32
CA LYS A 48 -7.41 -3.59 -3.34
C LYS A 48 -7.67 -4.94 -2.71
N THR A 49 -6.83 -5.92 -3.04
CA THR A 49 -6.96 -7.25 -2.48
C THR A 49 -6.80 -7.21 -0.96
N LEU A 50 -5.77 -6.51 -0.49
CA LEU A 50 -5.50 -6.41 0.94
C LEU A 50 -6.60 -5.63 1.66
N SER A 51 -7.16 -4.62 1.02
CA SER A 51 -8.20 -3.81 1.65
C SER A 51 -9.50 -4.57 1.86
N SER A 52 -9.66 -5.70 1.18
CA SER A 52 -10.86 -6.52 1.37
C SER A 52 -10.82 -7.31 2.67
N ILE A 53 -9.64 -7.45 3.27
CA ILE A 53 -9.48 -8.23 4.49
C ILE A 53 -8.82 -7.43 5.62
N LEU A 54 -8.28 -6.26 5.31
CA LEU A 54 -7.60 -5.43 6.30
C LEU A 54 -8.17 -4.01 6.25
N PRO A 55 -8.10 -3.28 7.36
CA PRO A 55 -8.67 -1.92 7.41
C PRO A 55 -7.78 -0.89 6.72
N LEU A 56 -7.63 -1.04 5.41
CA LEU A 56 -6.93 -0.09 4.57
C LEU A 56 -7.93 0.82 3.89
N ILE A 57 -7.53 2.07 3.70
CA ILE A 57 -8.39 3.09 3.12
C ILE A 57 -7.68 3.76 1.97
N SER A 58 -8.40 3.98 0.87
CA SER A 58 -7.88 4.79 -0.21
C SER A 58 -8.47 6.19 -0.05
N ASP A 59 -7.59 7.18 -0.01
CA ASP A 59 -7.97 8.57 0.19
C ASP A 59 -7.87 9.29 -1.17
N GLU A 60 -9.03 9.65 -1.72
CA GLU A 60 -9.10 10.28 -3.03
C GLU A 60 -9.61 11.72 -2.93
N ARG A 61 -9.67 12.26 -1.71
CA ARG A 61 -10.18 13.62 -1.53
C ARG A 61 -9.21 14.67 -2.06
N ASP A 62 -7.92 14.44 -1.88
CA ASP A 62 -6.88 15.36 -2.32
C ASP A 62 -5.84 14.61 -3.14
N LYS A 63 -5.29 15.29 -4.14
CA LYS A 63 -4.19 14.71 -4.91
C LYS A 63 -2.88 14.94 -4.19
N PRO A 64 -1.94 14.01 -4.28
CA PRO A 64 -2.10 12.71 -4.94
C PRO A 64 -2.95 11.76 -4.10
N TYR A 65 -3.75 10.94 -4.80
CA TYR A 65 -4.52 9.91 -4.12
C TYR A 65 -3.57 8.93 -3.48
N GLY A 66 -3.95 8.43 -2.31
CA GLY A 66 -3.06 7.55 -1.57
C GLY A 66 -3.81 6.56 -0.71
N TRP A 67 -3.04 5.65 -0.15
CA TRP A 67 -3.55 4.59 0.71
C TRP A 67 -2.95 4.73 2.10
N SER A 68 -3.70 4.27 3.09
CA SER A 68 -3.24 4.30 4.47
C SER A 68 -4.03 3.29 5.29
N TRP A 69 -3.52 3.00 6.49
CA TRP A 69 -4.29 2.26 7.46
C TRP A 69 -5.36 3.17 8.05
N HIS A 70 -6.55 2.60 8.28
CA HIS A 70 -7.59 3.35 8.99
C HIS A 70 -7.03 3.79 10.34
N LYS A 71 -7.41 5.00 10.79
CA LYS A 71 -6.86 5.54 12.03
C LYS A 71 -7.17 4.68 13.24
N ASN A 72 -8.24 3.90 13.18
CA ASN A 72 -8.63 3.01 14.27
C ASN A 72 -8.14 1.59 14.08
N ALA A 73 -7.30 1.35 13.06
CA ALA A 73 -6.78 0.02 12.82
C ALA A 73 -5.91 -0.42 13.98
N GLN A 74 -6.07 -1.69 14.34
CA GLN A 74 -5.23 -2.25 15.38
C GLN A 74 -4.11 -3.01 14.71
N GLY A 75 -2.92 -2.74 15.10
CA GLY A 75 -1.95 -3.41 14.37
C GLY A 75 -0.59 -3.26 14.74
#